data_ccb1cbbb932e980407c549e44fff951c
#
_entry.id   ccb1cbbb932e980407c549e44fff951c
#
_cell.length_a   1.000
_cell.length_b   1.000
_cell.length_c   1.000
_cell.angle_alpha   90.00
_cell.angle_beta   90.00
_cell.angle_gamma   90.00
#
_symmetry.space_group_name_H-M   'P 1'
#
loop_
_entity.id
_entity.type
_entity.pdbx_description
1 polymer ?
#
loop_
_entity_poly.entity_id
_entity_poly.type
_entity_poly.pdbx_seq_one_letter_code
_entity_poly.pdbx_strand_id
1 'polypeptide(L)'
;LVGRVKPARHGKGLTDPGGLHPPYNESRGIEMHELILGGARSGKSRLAERLAAESGLAVTYVATAQALDGEMAARIAHHRQRRPAGWALVEEPLALARVLREQAGEGRCLLVDCLTLWLTNLLLADDPARLAQEREALLECLPELPGRIILVGNETGLGVVPLGELSRRYVDEAGWLHQALAERCARVLFCVAGLPMTLKGDPL
;
A
#
# COMPACT_ATOMS: atom_id res chain seq x y z
N LEU A 1 22.41 55.75 32.47
CA LEU A 1 21.25 55.28 33.22
C LEU A 1 20.72 54.01 32.53
N VAL A 2 21.15 52.86 33.08
CA VAL A 2 20.81 51.54 32.59
C VAL A 2 19.59 51.06 33.37
N GLY A 3 18.42 50.98 32.72
CA GLY A 3 17.20 50.40 33.25
C GLY A 3 17.23 48.90 33.16
N ARG A 4 17.26 48.20 34.30
CA ARG A 4 17.04 46.75 34.43
C ARG A 4 15.60 46.40 34.09
N VAL A 5 15.38 45.55 33.05
CA VAL A 5 14.13 44.88 32.76
C VAL A 5 14.07 43.58 33.58
N LYS A 6 13.06 43.43 34.40
CA LYS A 6 12.74 42.20 35.15
C LYS A 6 12.13 41.15 34.20
N PRO A 7 12.42 39.84 34.33
CA PRO A 7 11.75 38.82 33.55
C PRO A 7 10.32 38.58 34.06
N ALA A 8 9.39 38.53 33.11
CA ALA A 8 7.99 38.17 33.36
C ALA A 8 7.88 36.67 33.66
N ARG A 9 7.11 36.33 34.67
CA ARG A 9 6.83 34.97 35.13
C ARG A 9 5.89 34.25 34.13
N HIS A 10 6.18 32.99 33.91
CA HIS A 10 5.45 32.03 33.10
C HIS A 10 3.96 31.96 33.45
N GLY A 11 3.13 32.08 32.43
CA GLY A 11 1.76 31.62 32.39
C GLY A 11 1.62 30.30 31.60
N LYS A 12 1.16 29.32 32.31
CA LYS A 12 0.31 28.16 31.93
C LYS A 12 0.61 27.45 30.61
N GLY A 13 0.94 26.17 30.77
CA GLY A 13 1.09 25.20 29.69
C GLY A 13 -0.09 25.16 28.70
N LEU A 14 0.26 25.13 27.43
CA LEU A 14 -0.63 24.67 26.39
C LEU A 14 -0.85 23.16 26.61
N THR A 15 -2.06 22.80 26.95
CA THR A 15 -2.55 21.43 26.88
C THR A 15 -2.61 21.08 25.42
N ASP A 16 -1.82 20.05 25.03
CA ASP A 16 -1.87 19.36 23.75
C ASP A 16 -3.32 18.93 23.46
N PRO A 17 -3.95 19.38 22.36
CA PRO A 17 -5.24 18.85 21.96
C PRO A 17 -5.03 17.44 21.46
N GLY A 18 -5.44 16.48 22.28
CA GLY A 18 -5.36 15.05 22.17
C GLY A 18 -5.24 14.48 20.76
N GLY A 19 -4.22 13.65 20.60
CA GLY A 19 -3.93 12.91 19.40
C GLY A 19 -5.13 12.12 18.86
N LEU A 20 -5.44 12.34 17.62
CA LEU A 20 -6.41 11.61 16.80
C LEU A 20 -5.93 10.20 16.39
N HIS A 21 -5.14 9.55 17.22
CA HIS A 21 -4.78 8.15 17.01
C HIS A 21 -5.46 7.31 18.09
N PRO A 22 -6.33 6.36 17.72
CA PRO A 22 -6.86 5.40 18.66
C PRO A 22 -5.70 4.61 19.28
N PRO A 23 -5.79 4.21 20.56
CA PRO A 23 -4.72 3.46 21.22
C PRO A 23 -4.44 2.17 20.48
N TYR A 24 -3.17 1.94 20.17
CA TYR A 24 -2.64 0.73 19.57
C TYR A 24 -3.01 -0.48 20.47
N ASN A 25 -3.78 -1.40 19.94
CA ASN A 25 -4.20 -2.58 20.68
C ASN A 25 -3.11 -3.65 20.62
N GLU A 26 -2.30 -3.76 21.66
CA GLU A 26 -1.13 -4.66 21.78
C GLU A 26 -1.45 -6.16 21.88
N SER A 27 -2.71 -6.60 21.78
CA SER A 27 -3.12 -7.95 22.18
C SER A 27 -3.60 -8.87 21.06
N ARG A 28 -3.51 -8.47 19.76
CA ARG A 28 -3.62 -9.39 18.63
C ARG A 28 -2.24 -9.57 18.02
N GLY A 29 -1.81 -10.81 17.79
CA GLY A 29 -0.54 -11.10 17.14
C GLY A 29 -0.36 -10.17 15.94
N ILE A 30 0.76 -9.45 15.88
CA ILE A 30 0.96 -8.29 15.02
C ILE A 30 0.71 -8.68 13.56
N GLU A 31 -0.51 -8.49 13.08
CA GLU A 31 -0.89 -8.58 11.69
C GLU A 31 -0.26 -7.36 11.00
N MET A 32 0.95 -7.52 10.45
CA MET A 32 1.69 -6.43 9.82
C MET A 32 1.27 -6.29 8.37
N HIS A 33 0.13 -5.65 8.13
CA HIS A 33 -0.22 -5.25 6.79
C HIS A 33 0.48 -3.93 6.44
N GLU A 34 1.06 -3.89 5.25
CA GLU A 34 1.90 -2.79 4.79
C GLU A 34 1.44 -2.27 3.43
N LEU A 35 1.43 -0.95 3.30
CA LEU A 35 1.21 -0.27 2.03
C LEU A 35 2.50 0.41 1.59
N ILE A 36 2.99 0.05 0.40
CA ILE A 36 4.21 0.62 -0.19
C ILE A 36 3.83 1.41 -1.44
N LEU A 37 3.94 2.71 -1.35
CA LEU A 37 3.63 3.64 -2.42
C LEU A 37 4.90 4.23 -3.03
N GLY A 38 4.77 4.83 -4.20
CA GLY A 38 5.84 5.57 -4.87
C GLY A 38 5.64 5.64 -6.38
N GLY A 39 6.35 6.54 -7.04
CA GLY A 39 6.28 6.74 -8.49
C GLY A 39 6.77 5.54 -9.30
N ALA A 40 6.62 5.61 -10.63
CA ALA A 40 7.20 4.63 -11.54
C ALA A 40 8.72 4.53 -11.32
N ARG A 41 9.26 3.29 -11.28
CA ARG A 41 10.71 3.02 -11.08
C ARG A 41 11.31 3.61 -9.79
N SER A 42 10.49 3.91 -8.78
CA SER A 42 10.94 4.44 -7.48
C SER A 42 11.68 3.43 -6.61
N GLY A 43 11.65 2.12 -6.94
CA GLY A 43 12.24 1.06 -6.13
C GLY A 43 11.25 0.33 -5.21
N LYS A 44 9.96 0.71 -5.21
CA LYS A 44 8.92 0.12 -4.34
C LYS A 44 8.77 -1.39 -4.45
N SER A 45 8.71 -1.97 -5.68
CA SER A 45 8.61 -3.43 -5.85
C SER A 45 9.84 -4.15 -5.30
N ARG A 46 11.05 -3.61 -5.52
CA ARG A 46 12.28 -4.16 -4.94
C ARG A 46 12.28 -4.11 -3.41
N LEU A 47 11.76 -3.03 -2.82
CA LEU A 47 11.59 -2.93 -1.38
C LEU A 47 10.60 -3.97 -0.87
N ALA A 48 9.44 -4.11 -1.52
CA ALA A 48 8.41 -5.07 -1.18
C ALA A 48 8.92 -6.52 -1.26
N GLU A 49 9.62 -6.86 -2.35
CA GLU A 49 10.28 -8.16 -2.51
C GLU A 49 11.29 -8.45 -1.40
N ARG A 50 12.11 -7.47 -1.01
CA ARG A 50 13.06 -7.59 0.10
C ARG A 50 12.34 -7.83 1.42
N LEU A 51 11.32 -7.03 1.75
CA LEU A 51 10.56 -7.17 3.00
C LEU A 51 9.81 -8.50 3.09
N ALA A 52 9.28 -8.99 1.96
CA ALA A 52 8.67 -10.31 1.88
C ALA A 52 9.71 -11.42 2.11
N ALA A 53 10.89 -11.35 1.49
CA ALA A 53 11.96 -12.32 1.66
C ALA A 53 12.50 -12.35 3.11
N GLU A 54 12.66 -11.17 3.72
CA GLU A 54 13.14 -11.01 5.10
C GLU A 54 12.11 -11.42 6.16
N SER A 55 10.85 -11.65 5.77
CA SER A 55 9.78 -12.03 6.71
C SER A 55 9.99 -13.41 7.36
N GLY A 56 10.74 -14.29 6.72
CA GLY A 56 10.86 -15.68 7.13
C GLY A 56 9.60 -16.54 6.90
N LEU A 57 8.56 -15.96 6.28
CA LEU A 57 7.27 -16.62 6.02
C LEU A 57 7.24 -17.25 4.64
N ALA A 58 6.26 -18.14 4.41
CA ALA A 58 5.99 -18.67 3.07
C ALA A 58 5.39 -17.58 2.19
N VAL A 59 6.12 -17.12 1.17
CA VAL A 59 5.70 -16.00 0.32
C VAL A 59 4.84 -16.47 -0.85
N THR A 60 3.68 -15.85 -1.03
CA THR A 60 2.85 -15.92 -2.23
C THR A 60 2.84 -14.55 -2.91
N TYR A 61 3.32 -14.51 -4.15
CA TYR A 61 3.24 -13.32 -4.99
C TYR A 61 1.90 -13.29 -5.72
N VAL A 62 1.10 -12.26 -5.50
CA VAL A 62 -0.18 -12.03 -6.17
C VAL A 62 0.02 -11.00 -7.28
N ALA A 63 0.04 -11.47 -8.51
CA ALA A 63 0.21 -10.64 -9.70
C ALA A 63 -1.14 -10.19 -10.23
N THR A 64 -1.34 -8.89 -10.37
CA THR A 64 -2.57 -8.30 -10.90
C THR A 64 -2.46 -7.87 -12.36
N ALA A 65 -1.25 -7.94 -12.93
CA ALA A 65 -0.99 -7.51 -14.29
C ALA A 65 -1.62 -8.47 -15.32
N GLN A 66 -2.19 -7.89 -16.38
CA GLN A 66 -2.60 -8.58 -17.59
C GLN A 66 -1.65 -8.22 -18.74
N ALA A 67 -1.23 -9.21 -19.52
CA ALA A 67 -0.37 -8.99 -20.70
C ALA A 67 -1.22 -8.54 -21.89
N LEU A 68 -1.71 -7.29 -21.84
CA LEU A 68 -2.57 -6.74 -22.90
C LEU A 68 -1.79 -6.29 -24.14
N ASP A 69 -0.48 -6.06 -24.00
CA ASP A 69 0.42 -5.69 -25.09
C ASP A 69 1.83 -6.28 -24.90
N GLY A 70 2.68 -6.16 -25.92
CA GLY A 70 4.05 -6.70 -25.91
C GLY A 70 4.98 -6.04 -24.88
N GLU A 71 4.79 -4.75 -24.58
CA GLU A 71 5.57 -4.06 -23.56
C GLU A 71 5.23 -4.61 -22.17
N MET A 72 3.95 -4.76 -21.86
CA MET A 72 3.49 -5.32 -20.60
C MET A 72 3.92 -6.78 -20.45
N ALA A 73 3.84 -7.60 -21.53
CA ALA A 73 4.34 -8.97 -21.53
C ALA A 73 5.83 -9.04 -21.18
N ALA A 74 6.65 -8.14 -21.74
CA ALA A 74 8.08 -8.06 -21.44
C ALA A 74 8.34 -7.63 -19.97
N ARG A 75 7.55 -6.70 -19.44
CA ARG A 75 7.63 -6.28 -18.02
C ARG A 75 7.28 -7.43 -17.07
N ILE A 76 6.21 -8.16 -17.35
CA ILE A 76 5.79 -9.33 -16.56
C ILE A 76 6.89 -10.41 -16.59
N ALA A 77 7.46 -10.70 -17.77
CA ALA A 77 8.56 -11.66 -17.92
C ALA A 77 9.79 -11.24 -17.09
N HIS A 78 10.16 -9.96 -17.12
CA HIS A 78 11.27 -9.44 -16.34
C HIS A 78 11.03 -9.59 -14.82
N HIS A 79 9.82 -9.29 -14.34
CA HIS A 79 9.45 -9.48 -12.93
C HIS A 79 9.45 -10.96 -12.53
N ARG A 80 9.01 -11.86 -13.42
CA ARG A 80 9.07 -13.32 -13.18
C ARG A 80 10.50 -13.83 -13.00
N GLN A 81 11.45 -13.36 -13.81
CA GLN A 81 12.85 -13.80 -13.76
C GLN A 81 13.56 -13.38 -12.46
N ARG A 82 13.13 -12.31 -11.82
CA ARG A 82 13.74 -11.78 -10.60
C ARG A 82 13.22 -12.40 -9.31
N ARG A 83 12.06 -13.09 -9.39
CA ARG A 83 11.46 -13.70 -8.19
C ARG A 83 12.25 -14.92 -7.73
N PRO A 84 12.43 -15.11 -6.41
CA PRO A 84 12.96 -16.33 -5.86
C PRO A 84 12.13 -17.55 -6.27
N ALA A 85 12.79 -18.64 -6.67
CA ALA A 85 12.13 -19.86 -7.18
C ALA A 85 11.20 -20.54 -6.14
N GLY A 86 11.36 -20.24 -4.86
CA GLY A 86 10.54 -20.80 -3.77
C GLY A 86 9.23 -20.07 -3.51
N TRP A 87 8.94 -18.97 -4.22
CA TRP A 87 7.70 -18.22 -4.01
C TRP A 87 6.56 -18.80 -4.83
N ALA A 88 5.38 -18.96 -4.19
CA ALA A 88 4.16 -19.26 -4.91
C ALA A 88 3.71 -18.06 -5.76
N LEU A 89 3.02 -18.33 -6.87
CA LEU A 89 2.46 -17.31 -7.75
C LEU A 89 0.96 -17.54 -7.90
N VAL A 90 0.20 -16.47 -7.71
CA VAL A 90 -1.22 -16.39 -8.07
C VAL A 90 -1.40 -15.20 -9.02
N GLU A 91 -2.04 -15.42 -10.16
CA GLU A 91 -2.40 -14.37 -11.11
C GLU A 91 -3.90 -14.08 -10.98
N GLU A 92 -4.24 -12.90 -10.50
CA GLU A 92 -5.63 -12.47 -10.32
C GLU A 92 -5.78 -10.97 -10.63
N PRO A 93 -6.34 -10.63 -11.79
CA PRO A 93 -6.45 -9.24 -12.22
C PRO A 93 -7.59 -8.44 -11.58
N LEU A 94 -8.61 -9.08 -11.01
CA LEU A 94 -9.85 -8.42 -10.63
C LEU A 94 -10.30 -8.76 -9.19
N ALA A 95 -10.49 -10.06 -8.86
CA ALA A 95 -11.07 -10.51 -7.60
C ALA A 95 -10.01 -10.63 -6.49
N LEU A 96 -9.30 -9.53 -6.19
CA LEU A 96 -8.16 -9.52 -5.27
C LEU A 96 -8.55 -9.97 -3.85
N ALA A 97 -9.65 -9.46 -3.32
CA ALA A 97 -10.13 -9.81 -1.98
C ALA A 97 -10.39 -11.32 -1.82
N ARG A 98 -10.91 -11.99 -2.86
CA ARG A 98 -11.10 -13.44 -2.87
C ARG A 98 -9.76 -14.16 -2.72
N VAL A 99 -8.76 -13.80 -3.52
CA VAL A 99 -7.43 -14.43 -3.46
C VAL A 99 -6.77 -14.19 -2.10
N LEU A 100 -6.88 -12.99 -1.55
CA LEU A 100 -6.31 -12.71 -0.23
C LEU A 100 -6.96 -13.57 0.86
N ARG A 101 -8.28 -13.74 0.87
CA ARG A 101 -8.99 -14.64 1.80
C ARG A 101 -8.57 -16.11 1.65
N GLU A 102 -8.39 -16.58 0.41
CA GLU A 102 -8.02 -17.96 0.12
C GLU A 102 -6.56 -18.28 0.48
N GLN A 103 -5.67 -17.29 0.37
CA GLN A 103 -4.22 -17.48 0.50
C GLN A 103 -3.64 -17.01 1.83
N ALA A 104 -4.35 -16.15 2.60
CA ALA A 104 -3.85 -15.65 3.88
C ALA A 104 -3.72 -16.76 4.93
N GLY A 105 -2.76 -16.62 5.83
CA GLY A 105 -2.50 -17.56 6.92
C GLY A 105 -1.38 -17.05 7.83
N GLU A 106 -1.35 -17.42 9.10
CA GLU A 106 -0.36 -16.94 10.09
C GLU A 106 1.10 -17.15 9.65
N GLY A 107 1.39 -18.26 8.94
CA GLY A 107 2.73 -18.56 8.43
C GLY A 107 3.00 -18.00 7.01
N ARG A 108 2.18 -17.11 6.48
CA ARG A 108 2.24 -16.65 5.10
C ARG A 108 2.48 -15.14 4.98
N CYS A 109 3.19 -14.77 3.92
CA CYS A 109 3.33 -13.40 3.45
C CYS A 109 2.75 -13.30 2.04
N LEU A 110 1.73 -12.47 1.85
CA LEU A 110 1.17 -12.18 0.53
C LEU A 110 1.72 -10.85 0.03
N LEU A 111 2.37 -10.88 -1.13
CA LEU A 111 2.88 -9.69 -1.80
C LEU A 111 2.04 -9.40 -3.04
N VAL A 112 1.24 -8.34 -2.99
CA VAL A 112 0.40 -7.87 -4.10
C VAL A 112 1.14 -6.82 -4.91
N ASP A 113 1.50 -7.13 -6.13
CA ASP A 113 2.14 -6.20 -7.08
C ASP A 113 1.43 -6.21 -8.44
N CYS A 114 0.57 -5.20 -8.69
CA CYS A 114 0.33 -4.01 -7.88
C CYS A 114 -1.15 -3.57 -7.89
N LEU A 115 -1.54 -2.79 -6.91
CA LEU A 115 -2.86 -2.14 -6.83
C LEU A 115 -3.15 -1.23 -8.03
N THR A 116 -2.10 -0.65 -8.63
CA THR A 116 -2.21 0.21 -9.81
C THR A 116 -2.84 -0.53 -10.99
N LEU A 117 -2.31 -1.71 -11.33
CA LEU A 117 -2.83 -2.50 -12.44
C LEU A 117 -4.16 -3.14 -12.09
N TRP A 118 -4.36 -3.57 -10.85
CA TRP A 118 -5.66 -4.03 -10.36
C TRP A 118 -6.76 -2.99 -10.55
N LEU A 119 -6.52 -1.75 -10.09
CA LEU A 119 -7.47 -0.66 -10.26
C LEU A 119 -7.68 -0.30 -11.75
N THR A 120 -6.60 -0.32 -12.55
CA THR A 120 -6.69 -0.11 -13.99
C THR A 120 -7.57 -1.16 -14.66
N ASN A 121 -7.41 -2.44 -14.32
CA ASN A 121 -8.22 -3.53 -14.87
C ASN A 121 -9.71 -3.35 -14.54
N LEU A 122 -10.03 -2.95 -13.30
CA LEU A 122 -11.41 -2.68 -12.88
C LEU A 122 -12.03 -1.49 -13.63
N LEU A 123 -11.25 -0.41 -13.84
CA LEU A 123 -11.70 0.75 -14.59
C LEU A 123 -11.92 0.44 -16.07
N LEU A 124 -11.05 -0.39 -16.67
CA LEU A 124 -11.17 -0.80 -18.07
C LEU A 124 -12.31 -1.83 -18.30
N ALA A 125 -12.75 -2.53 -17.27
CA ALA A 125 -13.93 -3.39 -17.34
C ALA A 125 -15.23 -2.60 -17.51
N ASP A 126 -15.18 -1.28 -17.31
CA ASP A 126 -16.30 -0.33 -17.45
C ASP A 126 -17.57 -0.75 -16.70
N ASP A 127 -17.38 -1.34 -15.53
CA ASP A 127 -18.45 -1.76 -14.62
C ASP A 127 -18.26 -1.05 -13.24
N PRO A 128 -18.93 0.10 -13.04
CA PRO A 128 -18.81 0.86 -11.80
C PRO A 128 -19.28 0.10 -10.56
N ALA A 129 -20.26 -0.78 -10.70
CA ALA A 129 -20.77 -1.59 -9.59
C ALA A 129 -19.72 -2.60 -9.14
N ARG A 130 -19.04 -3.25 -10.09
CA ARG A 130 -17.94 -4.17 -9.82
C ARG A 130 -16.74 -3.47 -9.20
N LEU A 131 -16.34 -2.29 -9.71
CA LEU A 131 -15.27 -1.50 -9.11
C LEU A 131 -15.55 -1.21 -7.63
N ALA A 132 -16.77 -0.73 -7.31
CA ALA A 132 -17.16 -0.45 -5.94
C ALA A 132 -17.14 -1.71 -5.07
N GLN A 133 -17.71 -2.82 -5.56
CA GLN A 133 -17.76 -4.11 -4.86
C GLN A 133 -16.37 -4.66 -4.55
N GLU A 134 -15.47 -4.70 -5.53
CA GLU A 134 -14.13 -5.26 -5.33
C GLU A 134 -13.27 -4.38 -4.40
N ARG A 135 -13.42 -3.05 -4.49
CA ARG A 135 -12.77 -2.11 -3.57
C ARG A 135 -13.26 -2.30 -2.14
N GLU A 136 -14.57 -2.34 -1.94
CA GLU A 136 -15.18 -2.54 -0.62
C GLU A 136 -14.78 -3.89 -0.03
N ALA A 137 -14.85 -4.96 -0.82
CA ALA A 137 -14.45 -6.31 -0.39
C ALA A 137 -12.98 -6.38 0.05
N LEU A 138 -12.06 -5.65 -0.63
CA LEU A 138 -10.65 -5.55 -0.23
C LEU A 138 -10.51 -4.80 1.11
N LEU A 139 -11.17 -3.66 1.26
CA LEU A 139 -11.10 -2.83 2.46
C LEU A 139 -11.71 -3.50 3.69
N GLU A 140 -12.78 -4.28 3.50
CA GLU A 140 -13.42 -5.03 4.57
C GLU A 140 -12.58 -6.24 5.01
N CYS A 141 -12.03 -7.01 4.04
CA CYS A 141 -11.31 -8.21 4.40
C CYS A 141 -9.95 -7.95 5.02
N LEU A 142 -9.24 -6.90 4.58
CA LEU A 142 -7.83 -6.67 4.95
C LEU A 142 -7.58 -6.71 6.46
N PRO A 143 -8.37 -6.06 7.33
CA PRO A 143 -8.14 -6.10 8.78
C PRO A 143 -8.35 -7.48 9.44
N GLU A 144 -9.04 -8.39 8.76
CA GLU A 144 -9.38 -9.71 9.28
C GLU A 144 -8.41 -10.81 8.79
N LEU A 145 -7.50 -10.47 7.86
CA LEU A 145 -6.61 -11.46 7.25
C LEU A 145 -5.43 -11.80 8.18
N PRO A 146 -5.18 -13.08 8.44
CA PRO A 146 -4.02 -13.50 9.22
C PRO A 146 -2.72 -13.42 8.40
N GLY A 147 -1.59 -13.32 9.09
CA GLY A 147 -0.26 -13.28 8.48
C GLY A 147 0.14 -11.88 8.02
N ARG A 148 1.02 -11.80 7.05
CA ARG A 148 1.57 -10.54 6.56
C ARG A 148 1.09 -10.24 5.14
N ILE A 149 0.53 -9.05 4.92
CA ILE A 149 0.09 -8.59 3.59
C ILE A 149 0.91 -7.35 3.21
N ILE A 150 1.59 -7.40 2.07
CA ILE A 150 2.33 -6.27 1.51
C ILE A 150 1.62 -5.84 0.22
N LEU A 151 1.07 -4.64 0.23
CA LEU A 151 0.38 -4.03 -0.91
C LEU A 151 1.28 -3.01 -1.58
N VAL A 152 1.46 -3.12 -2.91
CA VAL A 152 2.28 -2.19 -3.69
C VAL A 152 1.41 -1.36 -4.61
N GLY A 153 1.56 -0.04 -4.58
CA GLY A 153 0.82 0.88 -5.45
C GLY A 153 1.67 2.02 -6.01
N ASN A 154 1.33 2.51 -7.20
CA ASN A 154 1.92 3.75 -7.69
C ASN A 154 1.19 4.94 -7.07
N GLU A 155 1.96 5.90 -6.56
CA GLU A 155 1.45 7.24 -6.30
C GLU A 155 1.46 8.05 -7.61
N THR A 156 0.29 8.51 -8.02
CA THR A 156 0.08 9.25 -9.28
C THR A 156 -0.59 10.61 -9.09
N GLY A 157 -0.96 10.96 -7.85
CA GLY A 157 -1.67 12.19 -7.51
C GLY A 157 -0.79 13.40 -7.18
N LEU A 158 0.55 13.25 -7.16
CA LEU A 158 1.47 14.34 -6.81
C LEU A 158 1.79 15.28 -7.98
N GLY A 159 1.21 15.05 -9.15
CA GLY A 159 1.44 15.86 -10.36
C GLY A 159 0.26 16.76 -10.73
N VAL A 160 0.31 17.26 -11.96
CA VAL A 160 -0.80 18.01 -12.55
C VAL A 160 -1.97 17.06 -12.81
N VAL A 161 -3.20 17.53 -12.57
CA VAL A 161 -4.42 16.77 -12.87
C VAL A 161 -4.46 16.44 -14.37
N PRO A 162 -4.61 15.16 -14.75
CA PRO A 162 -4.59 14.74 -16.16
C PRO A 162 -5.76 15.33 -16.97
N LEU A 163 -5.53 15.58 -18.27
CA LEU A 163 -6.59 16.06 -19.16
C LEU A 163 -7.60 14.97 -19.57
N GLY A 164 -7.16 13.70 -19.63
CA GLY A 164 -8.02 12.56 -20.01
C GLY A 164 -8.98 12.19 -18.88
N GLU A 165 -10.23 11.93 -19.21
CA GLU A 165 -11.28 11.58 -18.23
C GLU A 165 -10.93 10.30 -17.45
N LEU A 166 -10.56 9.22 -18.17
CA LEU A 166 -10.16 7.95 -17.53
C LEU A 166 -8.97 8.14 -16.59
N SER A 167 -7.99 8.98 -16.98
CA SER A 167 -6.82 9.25 -16.14
C SER A 167 -7.19 10.03 -14.88
N ARG A 168 -8.12 11.00 -14.98
CA ARG A 168 -8.63 11.70 -13.77
C ARG A 168 -9.34 10.74 -12.84
N ARG A 169 -10.28 9.95 -13.40
CA ARG A 169 -11.00 8.94 -12.63
C ARG A 169 -10.05 7.97 -11.95
N TYR A 170 -8.99 7.54 -12.64
CA TYR A 170 -7.96 6.68 -12.04
C TYR A 170 -7.26 7.37 -10.85
N VAL A 171 -6.85 8.64 -10.99
CA VAL A 171 -6.17 9.39 -9.92
C VAL A 171 -7.06 9.53 -8.70
N ASP A 172 -8.35 9.85 -8.90
CA ASP A 172 -9.32 9.99 -7.81
C ASP A 172 -9.54 8.66 -7.09
N GLU A 173 -9.82 7.58 -7.83
CA GLU A 173 -10.05 6.25 -7.27
C GLU A 173 -8.80 5.70 -6.56
N ALA A 174 -7.61 5.94 -7.11
CA ALA A 174 -6.35 5.55 -6.48
C ALA A 174 -6.12 6.32 -5.18
N GLY A 175 -6.38 7.63 -5.18
CA GLY A 175 -6.25 8.46 -3.99
C GLY A 175 -7.18 8.01 -2.84
N TRP A 176 -8.45 7.74 -3.13
CA TRP A 176 -9.40 7.22 -2.13
C TRP A 176 -9.00 5.83 -1.63
N LEU A 177 -8.59 4.94 -2.52
CA LEU A 177 -8.10 3.59 -2.16
C LEU A 177 -6.87 3.67 -1.25
N HIS A 178 -5.88 4.50 -1.60
CA HIS A 178 -4.65 4.64 -0.81
C HIS A 178 -4.93 5.21 0.59
N GLN A 179 -5.82 6.20 0.73
CA GLN A 179 -6.23 6.73 2.04
C GLN A 179 -6.87 5.63 2.88
N ALA A 180 -7.86 4.93 2.34
CA ALA A 180 -8.57 3.88 3.05
C ALA A 180 -7.67 2.70 3.45
N LEU A 181 -6.68 2.33 2.60
CA LEU A 181 -5.68 1.30 2.92
C LEU A 181 -4.67 1.79 3.96
N ALA A 182 -4.25 3.06 3.89
CA ALA A 182 -3.33 3.65 4.87
C ALA A 182 -3.91 3.67 6.29
N GLU A 183 -5.22 3.83 6.43
CA GLU A 183 -5.91 3.71 7.72
C GLU A 183 -5.81 2.29 8.30
N ARG A 184 -5.92 1.26 7.45
CA ARG A 184 -5.99 -0.17 7.81
C ARG A 184 -4.63 -0.84 7.94
N CYS A 185 -3.62 -0.36 7.23
CA CYS A 185 -2.26 -0.89 7.31
C CYS A 185 -1.54 -0.40 8.57
N ALA A 186 -0.80 -1.29 9.21
CA ALA A 186 0.04 -0.95 10.36
C ALA A 186 1.23 -0.08 9.94
N ARG A 187 1.76 -0.30 8.72
CA ARG A 187 2.88 0.47 8.17
C ARG A 187 2.58 1.00 6.78
N VAL A 188 2.96 2.25 6.53
CA VAL A 188 2.88 2.89 5.21
C VAL A 188 4.24 3.47 4.85
N LEU A 189 4.77 3.05 3.70
CA LEU A 189 6.07 3.46 3.18
C LEU A 189 5.90 4.19 1.86
N PHE A 190 6.71 5.22 1.65
CA PHE A 190 6.78 5.95 0.39
C PHE A 190 8.19 5.88 -0.20
N CYS A 191 8.32 5.38 -1.44
CA CYS A 191 9.61 5.20 -2.10
C CYS A 191 9.89 6.33 -3.08
N VAL A 192 11.03 7.00 -2.88
CA VAL A 192 11.57 8.02 -3.79
C VAL A 192 13.04 7.69 -4.09
N ALA A 193 13.42 7.61 -5.36
CA ALA A 193 14.81 7.38 -5.78
C ALA A 193 15.48 6.14 -5.13
N GLY A 194 14.70 5.09 -4.88
CA GLY A 194 15.18 3.87 -4.21
C GLY A 194 15.23 3.94 -2.68
N LEU A 195 14.92 5.09 -2.10
CA LEU A 195 14.94 5.32 -0.65
C LEU A 195 13.51 5.25 -0.10
N PRO A 196 13.26 4.41 0.92
CA PRO A 196 11.99 4.37 1.61
C PRO A 196 11.88 5.48 2.65
N MET A 197 10.70 6.10 2.71
CA MET A 197 10.28 7.00 3.78
C MET A 197 9.12 6.36 4.54
N THR A 198 9.20 6.28 5.85
CA THR A 198 8.08 5.81 6.67
C THR A 198 7.09 6.95 6.89
N LEU A 199 5.85 6.76 6.42
CA LEU A 199 4.75 7.72 6.62
C LEU A 199 3.90 7.34 7.83
N LYS A 200 3.79 6.05 8.15
CA LYS A 200 3.05 5.50 9.29
C LYS A 200 3.74 4.23 9.79
N GLY A 201 3.66 3.98 11.11
CA GLY A 201 4.22 2.80 11.76
C GLY A 201 5.72 2.92 12.04
N ASP A 202 6.35 1.80 12.42
CA ASP A 202 7.76 1.76 12.80
C ASP A 202 8.69 1.97 11.58
N PRO A 203 9.84 2.65 11.77
CA PRO A 203 10.87 2.78 10.75
C PRO A 203 11.38 1.41 10.26
N LEU A 204 11.99 1.41 9.05
CA LEU A 204 12.68 0.23 8.49
C LEU A 204 14.04 0.02 9.13
#